data_6840cea0ebc3ffbc9928fbdca0490a91
#
_entry.id   6840cea0ebc3ffbc9928fbdca0490a91
#
_cell.length_a   1.000
_cell.length_b   1.000
_cell.length_c   1.000
_cell.angle_alpha   90.00
_cell.angle_beta   90.00
_cell.angle_gamma   90.00
#
_symmetry.space_group_name_H-M   'P 1'
#
loop_
_entity.id
_entity.type
_entity.pdbx_description
1 polymer ?
#
loop_
_entity_poly.entity_id
_entity_poly.type
_entity_poly.pdbx_seq_one_letter_code
_entity_poly.pdbx_strand_id
1 'polypeptide(L)'
;MTSTERVSFFVNGEPSWFSTAREKPWRLKLEQQIPDSNKNGLEKGMVLDYHLESMKVNGHYFDVDNLCEPVFSILINKKGWFKGKRPNIQWFRASKIKALKSGCNFKISNLIEPPISDNYKNIIYNEVYSGSLPKSATDIEFIAWIKETYTPVKNNSSFYLKIEFSSSNVNLGDIATGKIKSIIDCLYPIIGGNMGSPEDWRIDILEVKKGVETISKNSIRVSIAEL
;
A
#
# COMPACT_ATOMS: atom_id res chain seq x y z
N MET A 1 -30.22 -0.73 -9.47
CA MET A 1 -29.25 -0.62 -8.35
C MET A 1 -28.31 -1.80 -8.46
N THR A 2 -27.10 -1.61 -8.98
CA THR A 2 -26.08 -2.66 -9.06
C THR A 2 -25.60 -2.93 -7.64
N SER A 3 -25.88 -4.12 -7.13
CA SER A 3 -25.32 -4.62 -5.87
C SER A 3 -23.79 -4.50 -5.94
N THR A 4 -23.21 -3.65 -5.12
CA THR A 4 -21.77 -3.61 -4.92
C THR A 4 -21.41 -4.85 -4.10
N GLU A 5 -21.20 -5.98 -4.76
CA GLU A 5 -20.72 -7.18 -4.08
C GLU A 5 -19.39 -6.86 -3.41
N ARG A 6 -19.40 -6.88 -2.09
CA ARG A 6 -18.20 -6.77 -1.26
C ARG A 6 -18.00 -8.09 -0.55
N VAL A 7 -16.85 -8.70 -0.77
CA VAL A 7 -16.43 -9.86 0.02
C VAL A 7 -15.61 -9.32 1.19
N SER A 8 -16.01 -9.69 2.42
CA SER A 8 -15.28 -9.31 3.62
C SER A 8 -15.02 -10.54 4.48
N PHE A 9 -13.81 -10.67 4.97
CA PHE A 9 -13.40 -11.73 5.88
C PHE A 9 -12.22 -11.30 6.74
N PHE A 10 -12.00 -11.96 7.86
CA PHE A 10 -10.88 -11.72 8.76
C PHE A 10 -9.98 -12.94 8.85
N VAL A 11 -8.67 -12.74 8.65
CA VAL A 11 -7.64 -13.75 8.83
C VAL A 11 -6.97 -13.56 10.18
N ASN A 12 -7.11 -14.57 11.06
CA ASN A 12 -6.48 -14.55 12.37
C ASN A 12 -5.01 -14.99 12.30
N GLY A 13 -4.14 -14.29 12.98
CA GLY A 13 -2.70 -14.62 13.08
C GLY A 13 -1.86 -13.38 13.24
N GLU A 14 -0.58 -13.54 13.46
CA GLU A 14 0.36 -12.42 13.54
C GLU A 14 0.77 -11.97 12.13
N PRO A 15 0.31 -10.79 11.64
CA PRO A 15 0.81 -10.24 10.40
C PRO A 15 2.34 -10.11 10.45
N SER A 16 2.99 -10.47 9.37
CA SER A 16 4.44 -10.42 9.28
C SER A 16 4.85 -9.99 7.88
N TRP A 17 5.99 -9.37 7.79
CA TRP A 17 6.48 -8.83 6.53
C TRP A 17 7.37 -9.83 5.77
N PHE A 18 7.51 -9.54 4.50
CA PHE A 18 8.32 -10.26 3.52
C PHE A 18 9.76 -10.47 4.02
N SER A 19 10.31 -11.64 3.67
CA SER A 19 11.71 -12.02 3.93
C SER A 19 12.10 -12.13 5.42
N THR A 20 11.14 -12.40 6.31
CA THR A 20 11.42 -12.68 7.72
C THR A 20 11.07 -14.12 8.11
N ALA A 21 11.68 -14.63 9.19
CA ALA A 21 11.36 -15.96 9.73
C ALA A 21 9.87 -16.11 10.11
N ARG A 22 9.18 -15.00 10.42
CA ARG A 22 7.77 -14.97 10.78
C ARG A 22 6.84 -14.96 9.57
N GLU A 23 7.34 -14.69 8.37
CA GLU A 23 6.53 -14.69 7.15
C GLU A 23 5.88 -16.05 6.90
N LYS A 24 6.62 -17.14 7.08
CA LYS A 24 6.11 -18.49 6.80
C LYS A 24 4.87 -18.86 7.63
N PRO A 25 4.84 -18.70 8.97
CA PRO A 25 3.63 -18.93 9.75
C PRO A 25 2.45 -18.05 9.30
N TRP A 26 2.70 -16.77 8.99
CA TRP A 26 1.67 -15.84 8.51
C TRP A 26 1.10 -16.28 7.16
N ARG A 27 1.97 -16.61 6.19
CA ARG A 27 1.54 -17.14 4.87
C ARG A 27 0.67 -18.38 4.99
N LEU A 28 1.01 -19.31 5.90
CA LEU A 28 0.18 -20.49 6.15
C LEU A 28 -1.22 -20.10 6.67
N LYS A 29 -1.32 -19.12 7.57
CA LYS A 29 -2.62 -18.60 8.03
C LYS A 29 -3.43 -17.96 6.91
N LEU A 30 -2.79 -17.14 6.08
CA LEU A 30 -3.40 -16.55 4.89
C LEU A 30 -3.93 -17.65 3.93
N GLU A 31 -3.10 -18.64 3.62
CA GLU A 31 -3.44 -19.72 2.70
C GLU A 31 -4.61 -20.59 3.21
N GLN A 32 -4.67 -20.83 4.52
CA GLN A 32 -5.74 -21.60 5.17
C GLN A 32 -7.07 -20.85 5.28
N GLN A 33 -7.03 -19.53 5.54
CA GLN A 33 -8.23 -18.77 5.93
C GLN A 33 -8.78 -17.88 4.81
N ILE A 34 -7.95 -17.48 3.81
CA ILE A 34 -8.45 -16.75 2.65
C ILE A 34 -9.27 -17.70 1.78
N PRO A 35 -10.55 -17.36 1.49
CA PRO A 35 -11.36 -18.16 0.57
C PRO A 35 -10.80 -18.09 -0.86
N ASP A 36 -11.02 -19.13 -1.63
CA ASP A 36 -10.74 -19.09 -3.07
C ASP A 36 -11.65 -18.09 -3.77
N SER A 37 -11.14 -17.39 -4.77
CA SER A 37 -11.95 -16.51 -5.61
C SER A 37 -13.05 -17.31 -6.30
N ASN A 38 -14.26 -16.74 -6.40
CA ASN A 38 -15.34 -17.29 -7.22
C ASN A 38 -15.07 -17.19 -8.74
N LYS A 39 -13.90 -16.72 -9.12
CA LYS A 39 -13.37 -16.61 -10.50
C LYS A 39 -14.13 -15.68 -11.45
N ASN A 40 -14.97 -14.79 -10.94
CA ASN A 40 -15.71 -13.85 -11.78
C ASN A 40 -14.82 -12.75 -12.38
N GLY A 41 -13.61 -12.49 -11.79
CA GLY A 41 -12.65 -11.49 -12.27
C GLY A 41 -13.18 -10.05 -12.26
N LEU A 42 -14.23 -9.81 -11.48
CA LEU A 42 -14.89 -8.51 -11.38
C LEU A 42 -14.23 -7.60 -10.34
N GLU A 43 -13.38 -8.18 -9.49
CA GLU A 43 -12.71 -7.47 -8.41
C GLU A 43 -11.80 -6.36 -8.99
N LYS A 44 -11.88 -5.17 -8.41
CA LYS A 44 -11.12 -3.99 -8.85
C LYS A 44 -10.19 -3.45 -7.77
N GLY A 45 -10.58 -3.62 -6.50
CA GLY A 45 -9.76 -3.10 -5.41
C GLY A 45 -10.02 -3.78 -4.08
N MET A 46 -9.22 -3.41 -3.11
CA MET A 46 -9.33 -3.96 -1.76
C MET A 46 -8.88 -2.98 -0.68
N VAL A 47 -9.43 -3.20 0.52
CA VAL A 47 -8.94 -2.62 1.76
C VAL A 47 -8.37 -3.74 2.63
N LEU A 48 -7.21 -3.50 3.21
CA LEU A 48 -6.49 -4.37 4.14
C LEU A 48 -6.28 -3.61 5.46
N ASP A 49 -6.94 -4.04 6.53
CA ASP A 49 -6.75 -3.46 7.85
C ASP A 49 -5.95 -4.46 8.70
N TYR A 50 -4.65 -4.20 8.90
CA TYR A 50 -3.75 -5.00 9.74
C TYR A 50 -3.95 -4.65 11.20
N HIS A 51 -4.53 -5.57 11.95
CA HIS A 51 -4.68 -5.50 13.39
C HIS A 51 -3.41 -6.02 14.05
N LEU A 52 -2.74 -5.17 14.82
CA LEU A 52 -1.45 -5.43 15.44
C LEU A 52 -1.55 -5.24 16.96
N GLU A 53 -1.23 -6.27 17.74
CA GLU A 53 -1.15 -6.15 19.22
C GLU A 53 0.02 -5.26 19.64
N SER A 54 1.09 -5.24 18.85
CA SER A 54 2.22 -4.32 18.99
C SER A 54 2.56 -3.71 17.64
N MET A 55 2.90 -2.43 17.62
CA MET A 55 3.40 -1.74 16.40
C MET A 55 4.87 -2.05 16.11
N LYS A 56 5.52 -2.86 16.98
CA LYS A 56 6.92 -3.29 16.86
C LYS A 56 7.05 -4.78 17.12
N VAL A 57 8.04 -5.38 16.43
CA VAL A 57 8.48 -6.75 16.65
C VAL A 57 10.01 -6.74 16.72
N ASN A 58 10.58 -7.29 17.82
CA ASN A 58 12.03 -7.32 18.04
C ASN A 58 12.70 -5.94 17.90
N GLY A 59 12.02 -4.88 18.35
CA GLY A 59 12.51 -3.50 18.25
C GLY A 59 12.26 -2.80 16.90
N HIS A 60 11.84 -3.51 15.87
CA HIS A 60 11.54 -2.96 14.55
C HIS A 60 10.06 -2.67 14.39
N TYR A 61 9.72 -1.50 13.85
CA TYR A 61 8.35 -1.14 13.49
C TYR A 61 7.89 -1.91 12.25
N PHE A 62 6.58 -2.05 12.12
CA PHE A 62 5.97 -2.60 10.92
C PHE A 62 5.87 -1.53 9.83
N ASP A 63 6.33 -1.86 8.62
CA ASP A 63 6.11 -1.08 7.40
C ASP A 63 4.88 -1.63 6.68
N VAL A 64 3.91 -0.77 6.40
CA VAL A 64 2.62 -1.19 5.85
C VAL A 64 2.74 -1.82 4.46
N ASP A 65 3.66 -1.37 3.64
CA ASP A 65 3.95 -1.92 2.31
C ASP A 65 4.55 -3.33 2.40
N ASN A 66 5.50 -3.55 3.33
CA ASN A 66 6.08 -4.86 3.56
C ASN A 66 5.08 -5.88 4.12
N LEU A 67 4.06 -5.45 4.87
CA LEU A 67 2.95 -6.30 5.30
C LEU A 67 2.06 -6.75 4.13
N CYS A 68 1.96 -5.94 3.08
CA CYS A 68 1.11 -6.24 1.93
C CYS A 68 1.64 -7.39 1.08
N GLU A 69 2.97 -7.55 0.94
CA GLU A 69 3.56 -8.51 0.01
C GLU A 69 3.13 -9.97 0.23
N PRO A 70 3.18 -10.55 1.45
CA PRO A 70 2.69 -11.91 1.69
C PRO A 70 1.21 -12.07 1.34
N VAL A 71 0.40 -11.04 1.63
CA VAL A 71 -1.04 -11.03 1.36
C VAL A 71 -1.32 -11.06 -0.14
N PHE A 72 -0.70 -10.16 -0.91
CA PHE A 72 -0.88 -10.10 -2.36
C PHE A 72 -0.42 -11.39 -3.05
N SER A 73 0.73 -11.93 -2.61
CA SER A 73 1.23 -13.19 -3.13
C SER A 73 0.24 -14.34 -2.95
N ILE A 74 -0.39 -14.48 -1.79
CA ILE A 74 -1.38 -15.53 -1.53
C ILE A 74 -2.70 -15.25 -2.27
N LEU A 75 -3.25 -14.04 -2.17
CA LEU A 75 -4.50 -13.66 -2.84
C LEU A 75 -4.44 -13.93 -4.35
N ILE A 76 -3.38 -13.47 -5.01
CA ILE A 76 -3.26 -13.52 -6.46
C ILE A 76 -2.84 -14.92 -6.93
N ASN A 77 -1.72 -15.42 -6.38
CA ASN A 77 -1.07 -16.61 -6.94
C ASN A 77 -1.68 -17.92 -6.43
N LYS A 78 -2.23 -17.93 -5.20
CA LYS A 78 -2.78 -19.16 -4.61
C LYS A 78 -4.31 -19.18 -4.66
N LYS A 79 -4.96 -18.06 -4.34
CA LYS A 79 -6.42 -17.97 -4.18
C LYS A 79 -7.14 -17.46 -5.42
N GLY A 80 -6.39 -16.99 -6.42
CA GLY A 80 -6.92 -16.61 -7.73
C GLY A 80 -7.78 -15.35 -7.76
N TRP A 81 -7.65 -14.47 -6.75
CA TRP A 81 -8.26 -13.15 -6.77
C TRP A 81 -7.59 -12.24 -7.80
N PHE A 82 -8.31 -11.27 -8.33
CA PHE A 82 -7.81 -10.28 -9.31
C PHE A 82 -7.19 -10.91 -10.57
N LYS A 83 -7.73 -12.03 -11.06
CA LYS A 83 -7.18 -12.74 -12.23
C LYS A 83 -7.13 -11.90 -13.50
N GLY A 84 -6.00 -12.01 -14.23
CA GLY A 84 -5.75 -11.41 -15.54
C GLY A 84 -4.36 -11.79 -16.03
N LYS A 85 -3.96 -11.38 -17.25
CA LYS A 85 -2.57 -11.49 -17.73
C LYS A 85 -1.59 -10.77 -16.78
N ARG A 86 -2.09 -9.72 -16.11
CA ARG A 86 -1.51 -9.05 -14.94
C ARG A 86 -2.62 -8.93 -13.91
N PRO A 87 -2.31 -8.91 -12.60
CA PRO A 87 -3.31 -8.72 -11.57
C PRO A 87 -4.18 -7.49 -11.87
N ASN A 88 -5.51 -7.68 -11.91
CA ASN A 88 -6.45 -6.63 -12.28
C ASN A 88 -6.82 -5.72 -11.11
N ILE A 89 -5.84 -5.45 -10.23
CA ILE A 89 -6.00 -4.51 -9.13
C ILE A 89 -5.94 -3.10 -9.69
N GLN A 90 -6.98 -2.31 -9.48
CA GLN A 90 -7.04 -0.90 -9.86
C GLN A 90 -6.63 0.02 -8.71
N TRP A 91 -6.93 -0.41 -7.48
CA TRP A 91 -6.55 0.30 -6.26
C TRP A 91 -6.45 -0.65 -5.07
N PHE A 92 -5.69 -0.25 -4.07
CA PHE A 92 -5.77 -0.85 -2.74
C PHE A 92 -5.53 0.22 -1.68
N ARG A 93 -6.02 -0.05 -0.47
CA ARG A 93 -5.69 0.69 0.74
C ARG A 93 -5.29 -0.30 1.81
N ALA A 94 -4.16 -0.08 2.46
CA ALA A 94 -3.68 -0.86 3.58
C ALA A 94 -3.47 0.04 4.79
N SER A 95 -3.88 -0.41 5.97
CA SER A 95 -3.75 0.33 7.22
C SER A 95 -3.17 -0.54 8.34
N LYS A 96 -2.42 0.09 9.26
CA LYS A 96 -1.98 -0.51 10.52
C LYS A 96 -2.85 0.01 11.64
N ILE A 97 -3.45 -0.89 12.40
CA ILE A 97 -4.36 -0.57 13.50
C ILE A 97 -3.89 -1.30 14.75
N LYS A 98 -3.64 -0.56 15.83
CA LYS A 98 -3.38 -1.18 17.13
C LYS A 98 -4.65 -1.84 17.64
N ALA A 99 -4.60 -3.13 17.97
CA ALA A 99 -5.74 -3.93 18.36
C ALA A 99 -5.38 -4.96 19.44
N LEU A 100 -6.39 -5.49 20.14
CA LEU A 100 -6.19 -6.52 21.15
C LEU A 100 -5.96 -7.92 20.55
N LYS A 101 -6.21 -8.10 19.25
CA LYS A 101 -6.09 -9.38 18.57
C LYS A 101 -5.45 -9.14 17.20
N SER A 102 -4.36 -9.86 16.93
CA SER A 102 -3.66 -9.77 15.67
C SER A 102 -4.39 -10.47 14.52
N GLY A 103 -4.29 -9.88 13.34
CA GLY A 103 -4.88 -10.40 12.12
C GLY A 103 -4.94 -9.39 11.00
N CYS A 104 -5.67 -9.71 9.94
CA CYS A 104 -5.95 -8.78 8.86
C CYS A 104 -7.41 -8.89 8.44
N ASN A 105 -8.09 -7.75 8.36
CA ASN A 105 -9.43 -7.64 7.80
C ASN A 105 -9.33 -7.30 6.32
N PHE A 106 -10.03 -8.08 5.52
CA PHE A 106 -10.08 -7.95 4.05
C PHE A 106 -11.44 -7.45 3.62
N LYS A 107 -11.46 -6.45 2.76
CA LYS A 107 -12.67 -5.98 2.05
C LYS A 107 -12.35 -5.89 0.57
N ILE A 108 -12.76 -6.87 -0.21
CA ILE A 108 -12.56 -6.92 -1.67
C ILE A 108 -13.78 -6.32 -2.35
N SER A 109 -13.56 -5.47 -3.35
CA SER A 109 -14.60 -4.64 -3.98
C SER A 109 -14.51 -4.65 -5.50
N ASN A 110 -15.66 -4.60 -6.15
CA ASN A 110 -15.82 -4.40 -7.59
C ASN A 110 -15.81 -2.91 -7.98
N LEU A 111 -15.73 -2.00 -7.03
CA LEU A 111 -15.65 -0.56 -7.29
C LEU A 111 -14.31 -0.20 -7.94
N ILE A 112 -14.38 0.68 -8.94
CA ILE A 112 -13.18 1.24 -9.61
C ILE A 112 -12.49 2.26 -8.71
N GLU A 113 -13.23 2.92 -7.82
CA GLU A 113 -12.73 3.92 -6.90
C GLU A 113 -12.64 3.37 -5.46
N PRO A 114 -11.59 3.71 -4.69
CA PRO A 114 -11.55 3.42 -3.28
C PRO A 114 -12.66 4.18 -2.54
N PRO A 115 -13.19 3.64 -1.44
CA PRO A 115 -14.06 4.40 -0.55
C PRO A 115 -13.36 5.65 -0.04
N ILE A 116 -14.09 6.75 0.11
CA ILE A 116 -13.54 7.99 0.70
C ILE A 116 -13.01 7.69 2.10
N SER A 117 -11.84 8.21 2.41
CA SER A 117 -11.23 8.09 3.74
C SER A 117 -11.33 9.43 4.48
N ASP A 118 -11.92 9.40 5.67
CA ASP A 118 -11.98 10.56 6.55
C ASP A 118 -10.60 10.95 7.13
N ASN A 119 -9.64 10.04 7.05
CA ASN A 119 -8.27 10.27 7.54
C ASN A 119 -7.43 11.14 6.59
N TYR A 120 -7.92 11.44 5.39
CA TYR A 120 -7.22 12.25 4.39
C TYR A 120 -7.63 13.73 4.50
N LYS A 121 -7.28 14.39 5.61
CA LYS A 121 -7.73 15.77 5.89
C LYS A 121 -6.58 16.79 5.98
N ASN A 122 -5.51 16.47 6.71
CA ASN A 122 -4.39 17.39 6.94
C ASN A 122 -3.28 17.15 5.92
N ILE A 123 -3.48 17.59 4.68
CA ILE A 123 -2.52 17.37 3.58
C ILE A 123 -1.32 18.28 3.76
N ILE A 124 -0.13 17.70 3.90
CA ILE A 124 1.15 18.39 4.02
C ILE A 124 1.96 18.35 2.71
N TYR A 125 1.60 17.47 1.78
CA TYR A 125 2.24 17.34 0.48
C TYR A 125 1.24 16.82 -0.56
N ASN A 126 1.22 17.39 -1.76
CA ASN A 126 0.35 16.94 -2.85
C ASN A 126 0.88 17.44 -4.20
N GLU A 127 1.80 16.67 -4.79
CA GLU A 127 2.51 17.08 -5.99
C GLU A 127 2.45 16.01 -7.09
N VAL A 128 2.61 16.46 -8.35
CA VAL A 128 2.60 15.59 -9.53
C VAL A 128 3.99 15.55 -10.14
N TYR A 129 4.57 14.36 -10.21
CA TYR A 129 5.83 14.09 -10.87
C TYR A 129 5.61 13.54 -12.28
N SER A 130 6.22 14.16 -13.28
CA SER A 130 6.10 13.79 -14.70
C SER A 130 7.39 13.19 -15.30
N GLY A 131 8.34 12.81 -14.46
CA GLY A 131 9.58 12.14 -14.87
C GLY A 131 9.49 10.62 -14.93
N SER A 132 10.63 9.98 -15.11
CA SER A 132 10.75 8.53 -15.04
C SER A 132 10.47 8.02 -13.63
N LEU A 133 9.64 6.99 -13.48
CA LEU A 133 9.35 6.40 -12.16
C LEU A 133 10.64 5.89 -11.50
N PRO A 134 10.85 6.13 -10.21
CA PRO A 134 12.06 5.71 -9.51
C PRO A 134 12.27 4.20 -9.64
N LYS A 135 13.52 3.80 -9.81
CA LYS A 135 13.94 2.40 -9.99
C LYS A 135 14.55 1.80 -8.71
N SER A 136 14.90 2.66 -7.77
CA SER A 136 15.55 2.26 -6.51
C SER A 136 15.23 3.27 -5.40
N ALA A 137 15.53 2.92 -4.17
CA ALA A 137 15.44 3.77 -2.98
C ALA A 137 16.35 5.03 -3.02
N THR A 138 17.26 5.10 -4.00
CA THR A 138 18.25 6.16 -4.13
C THR A 138 18.17 6.89 -5.46
N ASP A 139 16.99 6.94 -6.07
CA ASP A 139 16.74 7.63 -7.34
C ASP A 139 16.93 9.15 -7.18
N ILE A 140 18.03 9.67 -7.72
CA ILE A 140 18.47 11.04 -7.49
C ILE A 140 17.50 12.05 -8.10
N GLU A 141 16.94 11.78 -9.28
CA GLU A 141 16.04 12.71 -9.97
C GLU A 141 14.72 12.86 -9.19
N PHE A 142 14.17 11.75 -8.75
CA PHE A 142 12.94 11.76 -7.97
C PHE A 142 13.13 12.40 -6.59
N ILE A 143 14.25 12.10 -5.91
CA ILE A 143 14.59 12.72 -4.62
C ILE A 143 14.83 14.23 -4.77
N ALA A 144 15.50 14.66 -5.83
CA ALA A 144 15.70 16.09 -6.11
C ALA A 144 14.37 16.82 -6.29
N TRP A 145 13.46 16.25 -7.09
CA TRP A 145 12.12 16.79 -7.26
C TRP A 145 11.35 16.93 -5.92
N ILE A 146 11.41 15.91 -5.05
CA ILE A 146 10.78 15.99 -3.71
C ILE A 146 11.37 17.17 -2.92
N LYS A 147 12.71 17.32 -2.90
CA LYS A 147 13.39 18.40 -2.16
C LYS A 147 13.08 19.79 -2.71
N GLU A 148 12.83 19.91 -4.01
CA GLU A 148 12.45 21.17 -4.65
C GLU A 148 10.98 21.54 -4.36
N THR A 149 10.11 20.57 -4.21
CA THR A 149 8.67 20.78 -4.04
C THR A 149 8.21 20.74 -2.58
N TYR A 150 9.02 20.23 -1.66
CA TYR A 150 8.69 20.10 -0.24
C TYR A 150 9.49 21.05 0.64
N THR A 151 8.80 21.85 1.44
CA THR A 151 9.41 22.64 2.52
C THR A 151 9.33 21.82 3.81
N PRO A 152 10.48 21.43 4.41
CA PRO A 152 10.48 20.59 5.61
C PRO A 152 9.75 21.26 6.78
N VAL A 153 8.77 20.54 7.33
CA VAL A 153 8.10 20.89 8.60
C VAL A 153 8.51 19.84 9.62
N LYS A 154 8.94 20.30 10.82
CA LYS A 154 9.28 19.37 11.89
C LYS A 154 8.01 18.64 12.35
N ASN A 155 7.98 17.33 12.15
CA ASN A 155 6.80 16.54 12.32
C ASN A 155 7.14 15.18 12.97
N ASN A 156 6.40 14.78 13.99
CA ASN A 156 6.50 13.48 14.66
C ASN A 156 5.26 12.61 14.41
N SER A 157 4.38 13.01 13.50
CA SER A 157 3.11 12.31 13.21
C SER A 157 3.35 11.03 12.41
N SER A 158 2.36 10.15 12.43
CA SER A 158 2.20 9.13 11.41
C SER A 158 1.50 9.70 10.17
N PHE A 159 1.57 8.98 9.05
CA PHE A 159 1.15 9.50 7.76
C PHE A 159 0.13 8.60 7.06
N TYR A 160 -0.77 9.27 6.34
CA TYR A 160 -1.50 8.71 5.23
C TYR A 160 -0.75 9.04 3.94
N LEU A 161 -0.27 8.02 3.24
CA LEU A 161 0.37 8.15 1.94
C LEU A 161 -0.59 7.68 0.84
N LYS A 162 -0.82 8.53 -0.16
CA LYS A 162 -1.57 8.20 -1.37
C LYS A 162 -0.67 8.34 -2.59
N ILE A 163 -0.62 7.29 -3.42
CA ILE A 163 0.11 7.25 -4.69
C ILE A 163 -0.88 6.97 -5.82
N GLU A 164 -0.97 7.89 -6.77
CA GLU A 164 -1.85 7.78 -7.93
C GLU A 164 -1.03 7.74 -9.22
N PHE A 165 -1.17 6.67 -9.99
CA PHE A 165 -0.53 6.52 -11.30
C PHE A 165 -1.50 6.90 -12.42
N SER A 166 -1.07 7.72 -13.39
CA SER A 166 -1.84 7.95 -14.62
C SER A 166 -1.92 6.69 -15.49
N SER A 167 -0.87 5.88 -15.49
CA SER A 167 -0.81 4.64 -16.27
C SER A 167 -1.65 3.53 -15.65
N SER A 168 -2.48 2.87 -16.45
CA SER A 168 -3.19 1.64 -16.06
C SER A 168 -2.31 0.38 -16.10
N ASN A 169 -1.09 0.48 -16.67
CA ASN A 169 -0.18 -0.65 -16.86
C ASN A 169 0.70 -0.97 -15.64
N VAL A 170 0.61 -0.17 -14.56
CA VAL A 170 1.36 -0.45 -13.33
C VAL A 170 0.82 -1.71 -12.66
N ASN A 171 1.74 -2.60 -12.25
CA ASN A 171 1.38 -3.79 -11.48
C ASN A 171 1.28 -3.44 -9.99
N LEU A 172 0.06 -3.26 -9.49
CA LEU A 172 -0.17 -3.00 -8.07
C LEU A 172 -0.04 -4.25 -7.18
N GLY A 173 0.13 -5.43 -7.77
CA GLY A 173 0.35 -6.68 -7.05
C GLY A 173 1.81 -6.94 -6.68
N ASP A 174 2.74 -6.09 -7.15
CA ASP A 174 4.17 -6.16 -6.86
C ASP A 174 4.56 -4.92 -6.05
N ILE A 175 4.54 -5.06 -4.74
CA ILE A 175 4.77 -3.94 -3.81
C ILE A 175 6.22 -3.91 -3.35
N ALA A 176 6.73 -5.03 -2.80
CA ALA A 176 8.04 -5.07 -2.14
C ALA A 176 9.23 -4.93 -3.11
N THR A 177 9.08 -5.37 -4.36
CA THR A 177 10.13 -5.30 -5.38
C THR A 177 9.77 -4.35 -6.53
N GLY A 178 8.56 -3.79 -6.50
CA GLY A 178 8.01 -2.96 -7.57
C GLY A 178 8.24 -1.46 -7.40
N LYS A 179 7.57 -0.70 -8.25
CA LYS A 179 7.64 0.76 -8.30
C LYS A 179 7.12 1.44 -7.04
N ILE A 180 6.16 0.82 -6.35
CA ILE A 180 5.56 1.37 -5.13
C ILE A 180 6.62 1.48 -4.04
N LYS A 181 7.39 0.41 -3.78
CA LYS A 181 8.48 0.43 -2.78
C LYS A 181 9.53 1.48 -3.12
N SER A 182 9.99 1.54 -4.38
CA SER A 182 10.98 2.54 -4.79
C SER A 182 10.50 3.99 -4.58
N ILE A 183 9.20 4.26 -4.81
CA ILE A 183 8.61 5.58 -4.54
C ILE A 183 8.63 5.86 -3.03
N ILE A 184 8.15 4.92 -2.20
CA ILE A 184 8.08 5.06 -0.74
C ILE A 184 9.47 5.35 -0.17
N ASP A 185 10.47 4.58 -0.57
CA ASP A 185 11.85 4.72 -0.08
C ASP A 185 12.47 6.07 -0.43
N CYS A 186 12.08 6.68 -1.55
CA CYS A 186 12.52 8.02 -1.93
C CYS A 186 11.85 9.15 -1.13
N LEU A 187 10.77 8.88 -0.37
CA LEU A 187 10.02 9.90 0.38
C LEU A 187 10.70 10.31 1.71
N TYR A 188 11.89 9.80 2.02
CA TYR A 188 12.59 10.13 3.26
C TYR A 188 12.69 11.65 3.57
N PRO A 189 12.76 12.57 2.59
CA PRO A 189 12.79 14.00 2.90
C PRO A 189 11.51 14.50 3.58
N ILE A 190 10.39 13.78 3.41
CA ILE A 190 9.07 14.13 3.97
C ILE A 190 8.78 13.29 5.20
N ILE A 191 8.92 11.95 5.09
CA ILE A 191 8.52 11.01 6.15
C ILE A 191 9.59 10.82 7.23
N GLY A 192 10.82 11.28 6.98
CA GLY A 192 11.97 11.13 7.88
C GLY A 192 12.92 10.00 7.47
N GLY A 193 14.05 9.94 8.18
CA GLY A 193 15.11 9.00 7.89
C GLY A 193 16.19 9.57 6.95
N ASN A 194 16.87 8.67 6.23
CA ASN A 194 17.95 9.00 5.31
C ASN A 194 17.77 8.30 3.97
N MET A 195 18.53 8.72 2.95
CA MET A 195 18.58 8.05 1.66
C MET A 195 18.94 6.56 1.85
N GLY A 196 18.07 5.68 1.35
CA GLY A 196 18.22 4.23 1.49
C GLY A 196 17.81 3.64 2.86
N SER A 197 17.40 4.49 3.82
CA SER A 197 16.84 4.07 5.11
C SER A 197 15.77 5.06 5.56
N PRO A 198 14.63 5.11 4.86
CA PRO A 198 13.51 5.98 5.23
C PRO A 198 12.86 5.53 6.54
N GLU A 199 12.10 6.42 7.16
CA GLU A 199 11.21 6.09 8.28
C GLU A 199 9.81 5.70 7.77
N ASP A 200 9.75 4.78 6.80
CA ASP A 200 8.51 4.32 6.15
C ASP A 200 7.55 3.60 7.11
N TRP A 201 8.05 3.16 8.27
CA TRP A 201 7.24 2.68 9.39
C TRP A 201 6.25 3.75 9.92
N ARG A 202 6.47 5.03 9.63
CA ARG A 202 5.55 6.13 9.97
C ARG A 202 4.33 6.21 9.04
N ILE A 203 4.33 5.47 7.95
CA ILE A 203 3.15 5.36 7.09
C ILE A 203 2.20 4.36 7.72
N ASP A 204 1.12 4.84 8.35
CA ASP A 204 0.10 4.00 8.94
C ASP A 204 -0.99 3.62 7.94
N ILE A 205 -1.21 4.46 6.92
CA ILE A 205 -2.15 4.18 5.83
C ILE A 205 -1.47 4.39 4.49
N LEU A 206 -1.49 3.38 3.65
CA LEU A 206 -1.02 3.42 2.26
C LEU A 206 -2.21 3.19 1.32
N GLU A 207 -2.50 4.16 0.45
CA GLU A 207 -3.45 4.02 -0.63
C GLU A 207 -2.75 4.15 -1.98
N VAL A 208 -3.01 3.21 -2.88
CA VAL A 208 -2.44 3.23 -4.23
C VAL A 208 -3.55 3.02 -5.24
N LYS A 209 -3.54 3.83 -6.30
CA LYS A 209 -4.49 3.76 -7.41
C LYS A 209 -3.77 3.91 -8.75
N LYS A 210 -4.27 3.26 -9.80
CA LYS A 210 -3.77 3.39 -11.17
C LYS A 210 -4.88 3.80 -12.14
N GLY A 211 -4.48 4.28 -13.33
CA GLY A 211 -5.43 4.71 -14.36
C GLY A 211 -6.13 6.03 -14.01
N VAL A 212 -5.43 6.94 -13.31
CA VAL A 212 -6.01 8.23 -12.90
C VAL A 212 -5.89 9.23 -14.04
N GLU A 213 -7.03 9.58 -14.65
CA GLU A 213 -7.08 10.47 -15.82
C GLU A 213 -6.89 11.96 -15.47
N THR A 214 -7.05 12.33 -14.18
CA THR A 214 -6.95 13.72 -13.72
C THR A 214 -5.51 14.26 -13.60
N ILE A 215 -4.51 13.39 -13.83
CA ILE A 215 -3.09 13.76 -13.84
C ILE A 215 -2.50 13.55 -15.23
N SER A 216 -1.40 14.26 -15.52
CA SER A 216 -0.74 14.19 -16.82
C SER A 216 -0.36 12.76 -17.18
N LYS A 217 -0.36 12.45 -18.48
CA LYS A 217 0.05 11.13 -18.96
C LYS A 217 1.49 10.82 -18.55
N ASN A 218 1.75 9.59 -18.15
CA ASN A 218 3.04 9.09 -17.64
C ASN A 218 3.52 9.78 -16.34
N SER A 219 2.59 10.27 -15.54
CA SER A 219 2.87 10.93 -14.26
C SER A 219 2.37 10.11 -13.08
N ILE A 220 2.88 10.47 -11.91
CA ILE A 220 2.33 10.04 -10.62
C ILE A 220 1.97 11.27 -9.78
N ARG A 221 0.91 11.15 -8.98
CA ARG A 221 0.66 12.09 -7.88
C ARG A 221 1.05 11.41 -6.58
N VAL A 222 1.81 12.11 -5.77
CA VAL A 222 2.14 11.71 -4.40
C VAL A 222 1.47 12.70 -3.46
N SER A 223 0.64 12.18 -2.57
CA SER A 223 -0.05 13.02 -1.57
C SER A 223 0.18 12.41 -0.19
N ILE A 224 0.52 13.27 0.78
CA ILE A 224 0.79 12.87 2.17
C ILE A 224 -0.05 13.74 3.09
N ALA A 225 -0.77 13.12 4.01
CA ALA A 225 -1.49 13.78 5.08
C ALA A 225 -0.99 13.28 6.44
N GLU A 226 -1.03 14.16 7.44
CA GLU A 226 -0.79 13.80 8.84
C GLU A 226 -2.02 13.11 9.43
N LEU A 227 -1.79 12.12 10.32
CA LEU A 227 -2.80 11.39 11.05
C LEU A 227 -2.86 11.78 12.53
#